data_4c20f03e3fc4a4c14b5d8fe88c52e5ca
#
_entry.id   4c20f03e3fc4a4c14b5d8fe88c52e5ca
#
_cell.length_a   1.000
_cell.length_b   1.000
_cell.length_c   1.000
_cell.angle_alpha   90.00
_cell.angle_beta   90.00
_cell.angle_gamma   90.00
#
_symmetry.space_group_name_H-M   'P 1'
#
loop_
_entity.id
_entity.type
_entity.pdbx_description
1 polymer ?
#
loop_
_entity_poly.entity_id
_entity_poly.type
_entity_poly.pdbx_seq_one_letter_code
_entity_poly.pdbx_strand_id
1 'polypeptide(L)'
;MSEHPRLAGLVARARERAHGRPPALALVHPGDPLAMQAAAAIRDAGVARPLLIGDREASLRGTGRGEVDVRDFERIATDAACPAAALRATELAREGAVSMLMKGSLHTDELMSAVVNKATGLRGDRRISHAFVFDLPRYHKLIALADCVVNIAPDLKTKHHIVGNAVQMLQRIGIVQPKVGVVAAVESVNPSIPATLDAQALVQAASEGHWPEAIVEGPFGFDTAFSAEAARIKRIESQVAGDADLLVMPDLNAGNMLYKSFVYVGGGDCAGLVLGAKVPVVLTSRADSQQARLASVALGVLSSG
;
A
#
# COMPACT_ATOMS: atom_id res chain seq x y z
N MET A 1 -14.81 -14.79 14.39
CA MET A 1 -14.32 -13.40 14.43
C MET A 1 -13.06 -13.34 13.57
N SER A 2 -12.85 -12.30 12.78
CA SER A 2 -11.61 -12.15 11.99
C SER A 2 -10.41 -12.07 12.92
N GLU A 3 -9.29 -12.73 12.57
CA GLU A 3 -8.03 -12.60 13.32
C GLU A 3 -7.46 -11.18 13.25
N HIS A 4 -7.86 -10.42 12.19
CA HIS A 4 -7.42 -9.04 11.92
C HIS A 4 -8.64 -8.11 11.78
N PRO A 5 -9.29 -7.74 12.90
CA PRO A 5 -10.56 -7.00 12.88
C PRO A 5 -10.44 -5.58 12.33
N ARG A 6 -9.26 -4.94 12.46
CA ARG A 6 -9.07 -3.57 11.96
C ARG A 6 -8.96 -3.53 10.43
N LEU A 7 -8.33 -4.54 9.80
CA LEU A 7 -8.35 -4.70 8.35
C LEU A 7 -9.76 -5.05 7.84
N ALA A 8 -10.50 -5.90 8.55
CA ALA A 8 -11.90 -6.17 8.23
C ALA A 8 -12.75 -4.88 8.33
N GLY A 9 -12.44 -4.00 9.26
CA GLY A 9 -13.04 -2.67 9.37
C GLY A 9 -12.80 -1.77 8.15
N LEU A 10 -11.61 -1.82 7.52
CA LEU A 10 -11.34 -1.13 6.26
C LEU A 10 -12.24 -1.65 5.13
N VAL A 11 -12.41 -2.97 5.05
CA VAL A 11 -13.29 -3.61 4.05
C VAL A 11 -14.74 -3.16 4.23
N ALA A 12 -15.26 -3.17 5.45
CA ALA A 12 -16.61 -2.70 5.75
C ALA A 12 -16.82 -1.24 5.33
N ARG A 13 -15.90 -0.36 5.68
CA ARG A 13 -15.95 1.06 5.32
C ARG A 13 -15.85 1.31 3.81
N ALA A 14 -15.02 0.53 3.10
CA ALA A 14 -14.91 0.63 1.64
C ALA A 14 -16.23 0.21 0.97
N ARG A 15 -16.88 -0.85 1.46
CA ARG A 15 -18.20 -1.26 1.02
C ARG A 15 -19.27 -0.18 1.26
N GLU A 16 -19.28 0.42 2.45
CA GLU A 16 -20.18 1.53 2.77
C GLU A 16 -19.96 2.72 1.81
N ARG A 17 -18.69 3.10 1.57
CA ARG A 17 -18.35 4.19 0.63
C ARG A 17 -18.82 3.91 -0.80
N ALA A 18 -18.83 2.67 -1.21
CA ALA A 18 -19.30 2.26 -2.53
C ALA A 18 -20.82 2.51 -2.74
N HIS A 19 -21.62 2.64 -1.69
CA HIS A 19 -23.07 2.90 -1.74
C HIS A 19 -23.83 2.05 -2.78
N GLY A 20 -23.48 0.76 -2.89
CA GLY A 20 -24.05 -0.16 -3.89
C GLY A 20 -23.57 0.07 -5.34
N ARG A 21 -22.63 0.99 -5.55
CA ARG A 21 -22.01 1.29 -6.85
C ARG A 21 -20.48 1.12 -6.74
N PRO A 22 -19.99 -0.12 -6.62
CA PRO A 22 -18.56 -0.36 -6.42
C PRO A 22 -17.75 0.16 -7.61
N PRO A 23 -16.60 0.84 -7.35
CA PRO A 23 -15.75 1.38 -8.39
C PRO A 23 -15.14 0.27 -9.23
N ALA A 24 -14.86 0.56 -10.51
CA ALA A 24 -14.23 -0.38 -11.40
C ALA A 24 -12.75 -0.57 -11.06
N LEU A 25 -12.32 -1.82 -10.95
CA LEU A 25 -10.96 -2.25 -10.68
C LEU A 25 -10.42 -3.03 -11.87
N ALA A 26 -9.37 -2.58 -12.52
CA ALA A 26 -8.67 -3.36 -13.54
C ALA A 26 -7.80 -4.43 -12.87
N LEU A 27 -8.19 -5.70 -12.97
CA LEU A 27 -7.36 -6.84 -12.59
C LEU A 27 -6.53 -7.26 -13.79
N VAL A 28 -5.21 -6.99 -13.71
CA VAL A 28 -4.30 -7.07 -14.85
C VAL A 28 -3.71 -8.47 -14.98
N HIS A 29 -3.99 -9.13 -16.09
CA HIS A 29 -3.53 -10.46 -16.46
C HIS A 29 -3.81 -11.52 -15.36
N PRO A 30 -5.09 -11.85 -15.07
CA PRO A 30 -5.46 -12.80 -14.01
C PRO A 30 -5.33 -14.27 -14.48
N GLY A 31 -4.09 -14.72 -14.65
CA GLY A 31 -3.77 -16.05 -15.21
C GLY A 31 -3.54 -17.17 -14.19
N ASP A 32 -3.86 -16.95 -12.90
CA ASP A 32 -3.75 -17.95 -11.85
C ASP A 32 -5.00 -18.00 -10.95
N PRO A 33 -5.23 -19.15 -10.26
CA PRO A 33 -6.41 -19.30 -9.39
C PRO A 33 -6.50 -18.28 -8.27
N LEU A 34 -5.38 -17.84 -7.70
CA LEU A 34 -5.37 -16.88 -6.60
C LEU A 34 -5.87 -15.49 -7.04
N ALA A 35 -5.52 -15.06 -8.27
CA ALA A 35 -6.02 -13.82 -8.83
C ALA A 35 -7.53 -13.89 -9.08
N MET A 36 -8.05 -15.00 -9.59
CA MET A 36 -9.48 -15.19 -9.84
C MET A 36 -10.29 -15.32 -8.56
N GLN A 37 -9.78 -16.04 -7.54
CA GLN A 37 -10.40 -16.10 -6.21
C GLN A 37 -10.45 -14.72 -5.56
N ALA A 38 -9.39 -13.91 -5.70
CA ALA A 38 -9.38 -12.53 -5.23
C ALA A 38 -10.44 -11.68 -5.95
N ALA A 39 -10.59 -11.82 -7.28
CA ALA A 39 -11.64 -11.14 -8.03
C ALA A 39 -13.03 -11.49 -7.51
N ALA A 40 -13.31 -12.78 -7.27
CA ALA A 40 -14.58 -13.22 -6.71
C ALA A 40 -14.82 -12.63 -5.31
N ALA A 41 -13.84 -12.72 -4.42
CA ALA A 41 -13.95 -12.18 -3.07
C ALA A 41 -14.18 -10.65 -3.05
N ILE A 42 -13.52 -9.90 -3.93
CA ILE A 42 -13.68 -8.43 -4.07
C ILE A 42 -15.10 -8.09 -4.54
N ARG A 43 -15.62 -8.81 -5.56
CA ARG A 43 -16.98 -8.65 -6.06
C ARG A 43 -18.00 -8.96 -4.99
N ASP A 44 -17.88 -10.11 -4.37
CA ASP A 44 -18.86 -10.63 -3.38
C ASP A 44 -18.88 -9.77 -2.10
N ALA A 45 -17.74 -9.19 -1.73
CA ALA A 45 -17.66 -8.19 -0.66
C ALA A 45 -18.28 -6.84 -1.04
N GLY A 46 -18.57 -6.59 -2.33
CA GLY A 46 -19.13 -5.33 -2.81
C GLY A 46 -18.17 -4.13 -2.68
N VAL A 47 -16.87 -4.38 -2.63
CA VAL A 47 -15.84 -3.34 -2.44
C VAL A 47 -15.45 -2.68 -3.75
N ALA A 48 -15.27 -3.48 -4.80
CA ALA A 48 -15.00 -3.01 -6.14
C ALA A 48 -15.62 -3.96 -7.17
N ARG A 49 -15.76 -3.51 -8.41
CA ARG A 49 -16.20 -4.29 -9.58
C ARG A 49 -14.96 -4.67 -10.40
N PRO A 50 -14.49 -5.93 -10.32
CA PRO A 50 -13.35 -6.38 -11.10
C PRO A 50 -13.65 -6.40 -12.60
N LEU A 51 -12.76 -5.79 -13.38
CA LEU A 51 -12.68 -5.85 -14.83
C LEU A 51 -11.42 -6.61 -15.20
N LEU A 52 -11.55 -7.78 -15.83
CA LEU A 52 -10.42 -8.63 -16.17
C LEU A 52 -9.74 -8.12 -17.44
N ILE A 53 -8.49 -7.73 -17.36
CA ILE A 53 -7.69 -7.24 -18.48
C ILE A 53 -6.64 -8.27 -18.85
N GLY A 54 -6.71 -8.83 -20.05
CA GLY A 54 -5.69 -9.79 -20.48
C GLY A 54 -6.20 -10.74 -21.56
N ASP A 55 -5.36 -11.73 -21.88
CA ASP A 55 -5.71 -12.79 -22.80
C ASP A 55 -6.83 -13.68 -22.22
N ARG A 56 -7.71 -14.10 -23.10
CA ARG A 56 -8.84 -14.99 -22.74
C ARG A 56 -8.38 -16.31 -22.15
N GLU A 57 -7.35 -16.93 -22.74
CA GLU A 57 -6.86 -18.23 -22.28
C GLU A 57 -6.16 -18.11 -20.92
N ALA A 58 -5.45 -17.00 -20.66
CA ALA A 58 -4.87 -16.72 -19.35
C ALA A 58 -5.98 -16.66 -18.28
N SER A 59 -7.05 -15.90 -18.55
CA SER A 59 -8.19 -15.81 -17.60
C SER A 59 -8.89 -17.16 -17.38
N LEU A 60 -9.02 -17.99 -18.42
CA LEU A 60 -9.58 -19.34 -18.29
C LEU A 60 -8.68 -20.26 -17.48
N ARG A 61 -7.36 -20.18 -17.64
CA ARG A 61 -6.41 -20.92 -16.76
C ARG A 61 -6.54 -20.49 -15.30
N GLY A 62 -6.80 -19.21 -15.06
CA GLY A 62 -7.01 -18.66 -13.71
C GLY A 62 -8.26 -19.20 -12.99
N THR A 63 -9.27 -19.75 -13.70
CA THR A 63 -10.45 -20.34 -13.05
C THR A 63 -10.15 -21.65 -12.32
N GLY A 64 -9.00 -22.27 -12.57
CA GLY A 64 -8.60 -23.51 -11.90
C GLY A 64 -9.59 -24.66 -12.16
N ARG A 65 -10.01 -25.34 -11.08
CA ARG A 65 -10.95 -26.46 -11.16
C ARG A 65 -12.45 -26.04 -11.22
N GLY A 66 -12.75 -24.82 -11.66
CA GLY A 66 -14.14 -24.36 -11.81
C GLY A 66 -14.76 -23.74 -10.56
N GLU A 67 -13.95 -23.35 -9.55
CA GLU A 67 -14.43 -22.65 -8.36
C GLU A 67 -14.93 -21.23 -8.66
N VAL A 68 -14.40 -20.60 -9.72
CA VAL A 68 -14.76 -19.24 -10.15
C VAL A 68 -15.08 -19.25 -11.63
N ASP A 69 -16.29 -18.81 -12.02
CA ASP A 69 -16.66 -18.70 -13.44
C ASP A 69 -16.19 -17.35 -14.00
N VAL A 70 -15.34 -17.42 -15.02
CA VAL A 70 -14.85 -16.22 -15.72
C VAL A 70 -15.98 -15.42 -16.38
N ARG A 71 -17.13 -16.06 -16.67
CA ARG A 71 -18.31 -15.41 -17.27
C ARG A 71 -19.01 -14.45 -16.32
N ASP A 72 -18.75 -14.54 -15.03
CA ASP A 72 -19.29 -13.63 -14.01
C ASP A 72 -18.61 -12.25 -14.01
N PHE A 73 -17.58 -12.07 -14.86
CA PHE A 73 -16.80 -10.84 -14.89
C PHE A 73 -16.82 -10.20 -16.30
N GLU A 74 -16.86 -8.88 -16.30
CA GLU A 74 -16.57 -8.08 -17.48
C GLU A 74 -15.09 -8.25 -17.87
N ARG A 75 -14.80 -8.33 -19.18
CA ARG A 75 -13.45 -8.60 -19.69
C ARG A 75 -13.10 -7.69 -20.84
N ILE A 76 -11.83 -7.29 -20.85
CA ILE A 76 -11.22 -6.64 -22.02
C ILE A 76 -10.05 -7.51 -22.47
N ALA A 77 -10.20 -8.08 -23.67
CA ALA A 77 -9.17 -8.92 -24.26
C ALA A 77 -7.98 -8.05 -24.73
N THR A 78 -6.79 -8.59 -24.51
CA THR A 78 -5.53 -8.05 -25.06
C THR A 78 -4.75 -9.19 -25.71
N ASP A 79 -3.64 -8.84 -26.38
CA ASP A 79 -2.69 -9.85 -26.81
C ASP A 79 -2.18 -10.69 -25.61
N ALA A 80 -1.71 -11.90 -25.89
CA ALA A 80 -1.26 -12.85 -24.87
C ALA A 80 -0.07 -12.35 -24.01
N ALA A 81 0.66 -11.33 -24.47
CA ALA A 81 1.78 -10.77 -23.75
C ALA A 81 1.34 -9.94 -22.53
N CYS A 82 1.92 -10.22 -21.35
CA CYS A 82 1.63 -9.48 -20.12
C CYS A 82 1.76 -7.95 -20.25
N PRO A 83 2.77 -7.39 -20.96
CA PRO A 83 2.88 -5.94 -21.15
C PRO A 83 1.66 -5.31 -21.85
N ALA A 84 1.00 -6.01 -22.78
CA ALA A 84 -0.20 -5.50 -23.43
C ALA A 84 -1.36 -5.28 -22.46
N ALA A 85 -1.56 -6.21 -21.53
CA ALA A 85 -2.56 -6.08 -20.47
C ALA A 85 -2.25 -4.91 -19.52
N ALA A 86 -0.98 -4.72 -19.14
CA ALA A 86 -0.55 -3.62 -18.28
C ALA A 86 -0.75 -2.25 -18.98
N LEU A 87 -0.41 -2.13 -20.27
CA LEU A 87 -0.61 -0.92 -21.04
C LEU A 87 -2.11 -0.60 -21.18
N ARG A 88 -2.95 -1.58 -21.53
CA ARG A 88 -4.39 -1.37 -21.66
C ARG A 88 -5.05 -0.97 -20.34
N ALA A 89 -4.67 -1.60 -19.23
CA ALA A 89 -5.16 -1.22 -17.91
C ALA A 89 -4.78 0.21 -17.53
N THR A 90 -3.54 0.61 -17.84
CA THR A 90 -3.05 1.98 -17.63
C THR A 90 -3.82 3.01 -18.47
N GLU A 91 -4.13 2.68 -19.72
CA GLU A 91 -4.93 3.51 -20.61
C GLU A 91 -6.35 3.70 -20.05
N LEU A 92 -7.04 2.62 -19.67
CA LEU A 92 -8.37 2.66 -19.04
C LEU A 92 -8.41 3.53 -17.78
N ALA A 93 -7.34 3.47 -16.98
CA ALA A 93 -7.22 4.33 -15.80
C ALA A 93 -7.05 5.81 -16.18
N ARG A 94 -6.33 6.12 -17.25
CA ARG A 94 -6.20 7.50 -17.78
C ARG A 94 -7.50 8.04 -18.33
N GLU A 95 -8.30 7.17 -18.96
CA GLU A 95 -9.63 7.47 -19.50
C GLU A 95 -10.69 7.61 -18.40
N GLY A 96 -10.38 7.25 -17.14
CA GLY A 96 -11.32 7.23 -16.03
C GLY A 96 -12.31 6.05 -16.08
N ALA A 97 -12.08 5.07 -16.95
CA ALA A 97 -12.92 3.87 -17.06
C ALA A 97 -12.73 2.92 -15.87
N VAL A 98 -11.58 2.95 -15.23
CA VAL A 98 -11.28 2.24 -13.98
C VAL A 98 -10.68 3.19 -12.95
N SER A 99 -10.99 2.96 -11.68
CA SER A 99 -10.56 3.81 -10.56
C SER A 99 -9.29 3.30 -9.88
N MET A 100 -8.86 2.08 -10.16
CA MET A 100 -7.63 1.49 -9.63
C MET A 100 -7.17 0.31 -10.47
N LEU A 101 -5.91 -0.07 -10.28
CA LEU A 101 -5.31 -1.25 -10.88
C LEU A 101 -4.96 -2.27 -9.78
N MET A 102 -5.07 -3.56 -10.11
CA MET A 102 -4.57 -4.65 -9.27
C MET A 102 -3.74 -5.61 -10.11
N LYS A 103 -2.58 -5.95 -9.62
CA LYS A 103 -1.69 -6.94 -10.22
C LYS A 103 -2.31 -8.33 -10.14
N GLY A 104 -2.46 -9.00 -11.27
CA GLY A 104 -2.76 -10.43 -11.35
C GLY A 104 -1.48 -11.28 -11.36
N SER A 105 -1.32 -12.13 -12.38
CA SER A 105 -0.23 -13.10 -12.48
C SER A 105 1.05 -12.57 -13.11
N LEU A 106 1.03 -11.37 -13.73
CA LEU A 106 2.22 -10.76 -14.34
C LEU A 106 3.26 -10.37 -13.27
N HIS A 107 4.50 -10.13 -13.70
CA HIS A 107 5.54 -9.64 -12.81
C HIS A 107 5.31 -8.17 -12.40
N THR A 108 5.81 -7.80 -11.22
CA THR A 108 5.63 -6.45 -10.67
C THR A 108 6.27 -5.38 -11.55
N ASP A 109 7.43 -5.67 -12.11
CA ASP A 109 8.16 -4.77 -13.01
C ASP A 109 7.41 -4.53 -14.33
N GLU A 110 6.70 -5.51 -14.87
CA GLU A 110 5.88 -5.36 -16.07
C GLU A 110 4.73 -4.36 -15.84
N LEU A 111 3.98 -4.51 -14.74
CA LEU A 111 2.92 -3.57 -14.39
C LEU A 111 3.49 -2.20 -14.05
N MET A 112 4.52 -2.15 -13.23
CA MET A 112 5.11 -0.88 -12.80
C MET A 112 5.75 -0.12 -13.95
N SER A 113 6.35 -0.80 -14.94
CA SER A 113 6.88 -0.15 -16.14
C SER A 113 5.80 0.62 -16.92
N ALA A 114 4.59 0.06 -17.05
CA ALA A 114 3.45 0.76 -17.64
C ALA A 114 2.99 1.93 -16.78
N VAL A 115 2.86 1.73 -15.46
CA VAL A 115 2.41 2.77 -14.51
C VAL A 115 3.36 3.97 -14.47
N VAL A 116 4.69 3.74 -14.46
CA VAL A 116 5.68 4.82 -14.36
C VAL A 116 6.10 5.42 -15.70
N ASN A 117 5.57 4.96 -16.82
CA ASN A 117 5.89 5.50 -18.13
C ASN A 117 5.63 7.02 -18.17
N LYS A 118 6.58 7.78 -18.71
CA LYS A 118 6.46 9.25 -18.74
C LYS A 118 5.35 9.77 -19.64
N ALA A 119 5.14 9.11 -20.78
CA ALA A 119 4.20 9.55 -21.82
C ALA A 119 2.80 8.97 -21.63
N THR A 120 2.71 7.68 -21.28
CA THR A 120 1.46 6.91 -21.27
C THR A 120 1.08 6.38 -19.89
N GLY A 121 1.89 6.62 -18.86
CA GLY A 121 1.68 6.11 -17.52
C GLY A 121 0.74 6.94 -16.64
N LEU A 122 0.77 6.62 -15.37
CA LEU A 122 -0.10 7.17 -14.32
C LEU A 122 0.67 8.02 -13.32
N ARG A 123 1.79 8.61 -13.72
CA ARG A 123 2.56 9.49 -12.82
C ARG A 123 1.71 10.67 -12.35
N GLY A 124 1.69 10.88 -11.04
CA GLY A 124 1.21 12.11 -10.41
C GLY A 124 2.36 13.12 -10.22
N ASP A 125 2.11 14.13 -9.40
CA ASP A 125 3.08 15.19 -9.08
C ASP A 125 4.18 14.71 -8.12
N ARG A 126 3.88 13.68 -7.33
CA ARG A 126 4.83 13.08 -6.39
C ARG A 126 5.49 11.84 -6.98
N ARG A 127 6.68 11.52 -6.46
CA ARG A 127 7.35 10.25 -6.77
C ARG A 127 6.50 9.07 -6.27
N ILE A 128 6.44 8.01 -7.06
CA ILE A 128 5.74 6.79 -6.68
C ILE A 128 6.46 6.15 -5.49
N SER A 129 5.68 5.70 -4.52
CA SER A 129 6.11 4.98 -3.33
C SER A 129 5.13 3.87 -2.99
N HIS A 130 5.41 3.10 -1.97
CA HIS A 130 4.52 2.05 -1.48
C HIS A 130 4.33 2.18 0.04
N ALA A 131 3.13 1.90 0.52
CA ALA A 131 2.87 1.73 1.94
C ALA A 131 2.11 0.44 2.20
N PHE A 132 2.49 -0.24 3.30
CA PHE A 132 1.68 -1.27 3.92
C PHE A 132 0.99 -0.71 5.16
N VAL A 133 -0.26 -1.11 5.39
CA VAL A 133 -1.02 -0.85 6.62
C VAL A 133 -1.27 -2.19 7.30
N PHE A 134 -0.80 -2.34 8.53
CA PHE A 134 -0.84 -3.60 9.29
C PHE A 134 -1.90 -3.57 10.38
N ASP A 135 -2.51 -4.73 10.61
CA ASP A 135 -3.21 -5.09 11.83
C ASP A 135 -2.35 -6.10 12.59
N LEU A 136 -1.67 -5.61 13.64
CA LEU A 136 -0.75 -6.40 14.45
C LEU A 136 -1.40 -6.75 15.79
N PRO A 137 -1.33 -8.01 16.25
CA PRO A 137 -1.90 -8.42 17.55
C PRO A 137 -1.34 -7.66 18.75
N ARG A 138 -0.08 -7.23 18.66
CA ARG A 138 0.64 -6.53 19.73
C ARG A 138 0.67 -5.01 19.58
N TYR A 139 -0.06 -4.45 18.64
CA TYR A 139 -0.18 -3.00 18.49
C TYR A 139 -1.64 -2.57 18.57
N HIS A 140 -1.89 -1.48 19.27
CA HIS A 140 -3.26 -1.10 19.66
C HIS A 140 -4.12 -0.50 18.56
N LYS A 141 -3.51 -0.11 17.43
CA LYS A 141 -4.18 0.48 16.24
C LYS A 141 -3.56 -0.04 14.94
N LEU A 142 -4.06 0.39 13.79
CA LEU A 142 -3.38 0.17 12.52
C LEU A 142 -2.06 0.94 12.51
N ILE A 143 -1.03 0.34 11.93
CA ILE A 143 0.28 0.97 11.74
C ILE A 143 0.74 0.81 10.30
N ALA A 144 1.21 1.88 9.69
CA ALA A 144 1.74 1.87 8.34
C ALA A 144 3.28 1.82 8.32
N LEU A 145 3.84 1.18 7.28
CA LEU A 145 5.26 1.23 6.92
C LEU A 145 5.41 1.79 5.50
N ALA A 146 6.35 2.70 5.27
CA ALA A 146 6.70 3.24 3.96
C ALA A 146 8.19 3.67 3.89
N ASP A 147 8.95 3.43 2.80
CA ASP A 147 8.66 2.55 1.67
C ASP A 147 9.26 1.17 1.92
N CYS A 148 8.57 0.13 1.46
CA CYS A 148 9.00 -1.26 1.68
C CYS A 148 9.14 -2.05 0.37
N VAL A 149 8.87 -1.43 -0.81
CA VAL A 149 8.71 -2.17 -2.07
C VAL A 149 9.32 -1.47 -3.29
N VAL A 150 9.26 -0.13 -3.38
CA VAL A 150 9.53 0.59 -4.63
C VAL A 150 10.87 1.32 -4.61
N ASN A 151 11.18 2.08 -3.58
CA ASN A 151 12.35 2.93 -3.54
C ASN A 151 13.50 2.23 -2.80
N ILE A 152 14.55 1.83 -3.54
CA ILE A 152 15.66 0.99 -3.03
C ILE A 152 16.46 1.73 -1.96
N ALA A 153 17.03 2.89 -2.32
CA ALA A 153 17.80 3.76 -1.44
C ALA A 153 17.29 5.20 -1.64
N PRO A 154 16.16 5.56 -1.02
CA PRO A 154 15.56 6.86 -1.22
C PRO A 154 16.44 7.97 -0.64
N ASP A 155 16.75 8.97 -1.46
CA ASP A 155 17.34 10.23 -1.00
C ASP A 155 16.31 11.06 -0.19
N LEU A 156 16.76 12.12 0.46
CA LEU A 156 15.90 12.98 1.28
C LEU A 156 14.69 13.50 0.49
N LYS A 157 14.87 13.91 -0.76
CA LYS A 157 13.77 14.39 -1.63
C LYS A 157 12.75 13.29 -1.88
N THR A 158 13.20 12.07 -2.10
CA THR A 158 12.32 10.90 -2.27
C THR A 158 11.59 10.58 -0.97
N LYS A 159 12.27 10.61 0.18
CA LYS A 159 11.65 10.41 1.50
C LYS A 159 10.59 11.45 1.79
N HIS A 160 10.79 12.69 1.40
CA HIS A 160 9.77 13.75 1.49
C HIS A 160 8.49 13.39 0.72
N HIS A 161 8.62 12.83 -0.50
CA HIS A 161 7.46 12.35 -1.25
C HIS A 161 6.82 11.10 -0.61
N ILE A 162 7.62 10.18 -0.04
CA ILE A 162 7.14 9.00 0.67
C ILE A 162 6.26 9.41 1.87
N VAL A 163 6.74 10.34 2.70
CA VAL A 163 5.98 10.89 3.84
C VAL A 163 4.66 11.50 3.35
N GLY A 164 4.72 12.40 2.37
CA GLY A 164 3.53 13.08 1.87
C GLY A 164 2.49 12.14 1.27
N ASN A 165 2.92 11.10 0.57
CA ASN A 165 2.02 10.07 0.03
C ASN A 165 1.34 9.26 1.15
N ALA A 166 2.13 8.80 2.13
CA ALA A 166 1.62 7.98 3.21
C ALA A 166 0.72 8.76 4.18
N VAL A 167 1.07 10.00 4.51
CA VAL A 167 0.23 10.91 5.31
C VAL A 167 -1.14 11.12 4.62
N GLN A 168 -1.14 11.43 3.32
CA GLN A 168 -2.38 11.61 2.57
C GLN A 168 -3.25 10.33 2.55
N MET A 169 -2.64 9.16 2.39
CA MET A 169 -3.34 7.87 2.47
C MET A 169 -3.98 7.68 3.85
N LEU A 170 -3.24 7.92 4.93
CA LEU A 170 -3.73 7.77 6.30
C LEU A 170 -4.88 8.73 6.60
N GLN A 171 -4.81 9.97 6.14
CA GLN A 171 -5.91 10.94 6.27
C GLN A 171 -7.17 10.48 5.54
N ARG A 172 -7.04 9.95 4.33
CA ARG A 172 -8.19 9.43 3.57
C ARG A 172 -8.85 8.22 4.21
N ILE A 173 -8.08 7.41 4.95
CA ILE A 173 -8.66 6.34 5.75
C ILE A 173 -9.11 6.80 7.15
N GLY A 174 -9.14 8.11 7.42
CA GLY A 174 -9.77 8.71 8.59
C GLY A 174 -8.83 8.98 9.77
N ILE A 175 -7.52 8.88 9.61
CA ILE A 175 -6.54 9.32 10.60
C ILE A 175 -6.24 10.80 10.33
N VAL A 176 -6.96 11.69 11.00
CA VAL A 176 -6.95 13.14 10.72
C VAL A 176 -5.56 13.74 10.90
N GLN A 177 -4.86 13.36 11.98
CA GLN A 177 -3.53 13.85 12.32
C GLN A 177 -2.56 12.66 12.48
N PRO A 178 -2.00 12.12 11.37
CA PRO A 178 -1.08 11.00 11.43
C PRO A 178 0.16 11.30 12.25
N LYS A 179 0.51 10.39 13.14
CA LYS A 179 1.77 10.39 13.91
C LYS A 179 2.82 9.61 13.16
N VAL A 180 3.85 10.29 12.69
CA VAL A 180 4.88 9.79 11.80
C VAL A 180 6.20 9.65 12.54
N GLY A 181 6.67 8.42 12.72
CA GLY A 181 7.99 8.11 13.26
C GLY A 181 9.01 7.87 12.15
N VAL A 182 10.07 8.67 12.09
CA VAL A 182 11.16 8.45 11.15
C VAL A 182 12.18 7.52 11.78
N VAL A 183 12.31 6.31 11.22
CA VAL A 183 13.09 5.22 11.83
C VAL A 183 14.56 5.27 11.42
N ALA A 184 15.42 5.10 12.40
CA ALA A 184 16.87 4.91 12.25
C ALA A 184 17.37 3.85 13.23
N ALA A 185 18.68 3.64 13.30
CA ALA A 185 19.26 2.69 14.26
C ALA A 185 19.33 3.25 15.70
N VAL A 186 19.30 4.56 15.85
CA VAL A 186 19.46 5.27 17.13
C VAL A 186 18.57 6.52 17.18
N GLU A 187 18.34 7.05 18.39
CA GLU A 187 17.48 8.21 18.64
C GLU A 187 18.22 9.56 18.58
N SER A 188 19.51 9.55 18.39
CA SER A 188 20.33 10.78 18.26
C SER A 188 20.85 10.97 16.85
N VAL A 189 20.95 12.22 16.42
CA VAL A 189 21.54 12.56 15.12
C VAL A 189 23.03 12.23 15.13
N ASN A 190 23.44 11.34 14.23
CA ASN A 190 24.82 10.90 14.07
C ASN A 190 25.25 10.97 12.60
N PRO A 191 26.22 11.81 12.23
CA PRO A 191 26.69 11.94 10.85
C PRO A 191 27.18 10.65 10.22
N SER A 192 27.62 9.67 11.03
CA SER A 192 28.03 8.35 10.54
C SER A 192 26.84 7.43 10.20
N ILE A 193 25.63 7.84 10.53
CA ILE A 193 24.38 7.08 10.24
C ILE A 193 23.46 8.00 9.42
N PRO A 194 23.55 7.98 8.09
CA PRO A 194 22.82 8.91 7.21
C PRO A 194 21.30 8.96 7.45
N ALA A 195 20.71 7.85 7.86
CA ALA A 195 19.26 7.78 8.17
C ALA A 195 18.86 8.76 9.30
N THR A 196 19.75 9.09 10.23
CA THR A 196 19.48 10.05 11.31
C THR A 196 19.47 11.48 10.80
N LEU A 197 20.32 11.80 9.80
CA LEU A 197 20.34 13.10 9.13
C LEU A 197 19.07 13.31 8.30
N ASP A 198 18.63 12.29 7.57
CA ASP A 198 17.37 12.34 6.84
C ASP A 198 16.19 12.54 7.79
N ALA A 199 16.19 11.84 8.93
CA ALA A 199 15.15 12.00 9.96
C ALA A 199 15.10 13.43 10.49
N GLN A 200 16.24 14.01 10.85
CA GLN A 200 16.33 15.40 11.29
C GLN A 200 15.76 16.36 10.23
N ALA A 201 16.12 16.17 8.96
CA ALA A 201 15.67 17.02 7.87
C ALA A 201 14.16 16.89 7.62
N LEU A 202 13.58 15.69 7.75
CA LEU A 202 12.13 15.49 7.62
C LEU A 202 11.36 16.12 8.79
N VAL A 203 11.86 16.01 10.01
CA VAL A 203 11.29 16.71 11.18
C VAL A 203 11.33 18.21 10.99
N GLN A 204 12.44 18.74 10.51
CA GLN A 204 12.58 20.17 10.17
C GLN A 204 11.54 20.59 9.11
N ALA A 205 11.39 19.82 8.03
CA ALA A 205 10.41 20.09 6.98
C ALA A 205 8.97 20.13 7.54
N ALA A 206 8.64 19.24 8.47
CA ALA A 206 7.34 19.25 9.13
C ALA A 206 7.12 20.52 9.95
N SER A 207 8.14 20.99 10.67
CA SER A 207 8.08 22.27 11.42
C SER A 207 7.92 23.49 10.50
N GLU A 208 8.35 23.39 9.26
CA GLU A 208 8.18 24.39 8.20
C GLU A 208 6.81 24.29 7.49
N GLY A 209 5.95 23.36 7.90
CA GLY A 209 4.57 23.24 7.44
C GLY A 209 4.37 22.39 6.19
N HIS A 210 5.33 21.51 5.84
CA HIS A 210 5.18 20.64 4.67
C HIS A 210 4.04 19.62 4.78
N TRP A 211 3.71 19.18 5.99
CA TRP A 211 2.58 18.26 6.26
C TRP A 211 1.81 18.77 7.49
N PRO A 212 1.04 19.87 7.34
CA PRO A 212 0.51 20.65 8.47
C PRO A 212 -0.41 19.85 9.39
N GLU A 213 -1.04 18.80 8.85
CA GLU A 213 -1.96 17.93 9.61
C GLU A 213 -1.26 16.67 10.18
N ALA A 214 0.07 16.55 10.11
CA ALA A 214 0.81 15.42 10.64
C ALA A 214 1.78 15.85 11.74
N ILE A 215 2.05 14.95 12.68
CA ILE A 215 3.11 15.08 13.67
C ILE A 215 4.27 14.19 13.21
N VAL A 216 5.42 14.78 12.88
CA VAL A 216 6.59 14.05 12.39
C VAL A 216 7.72 14.20 13.38
N GLU A 217 8.17 13.08 13.93
CA GLU A 217 9.25 13.04 14.91
C GLU A 217 10.27 11.92 14.59
N GLY A 218 11.46 12.04 15.12
CA GLY A 218 12.59 11.12 14.93
C GLY A 218 13.93 11.86 15.00
N PRO A 219 15.06 11.15 14.85
CA PRO A 219 15.14 9.71 14.57
C PRO A 219 14.68 8.86 15.75
N PHE A 220 14.08 7.69 15.44
CA PHE A 220 13.72 6.70 16.43
C PHE A 220 14.33 5.33 16.11
N GLY A 221 14.82 4.62 17.12
CA GLY A 221 14.96 3.18 17.05
C GLY A 221 13.58 2.53 16.87
N PHE A 222 13.51 1.36 16.24
CA PHE A 222 12.23 0.68 16.06
C PHE A 222 11.49 0.42 17.36
N ASP A 223 12.19 0.00 18.40
CA ASP A 223 11.65 -0.25 19.74
C ASP A 223 11.00 1.02 20.33
N THR A 224 11.66 2.16 20.20
CA THR A 224 11.16 3.46 20.68
C THR A 224 9.93 3.91 19.89
N ALA A 225 9.95 3.75 18.56
CA ALA A 225 8.82 4.13 17.72
C ALA A 225 7.58 3.25 17.96
N PHE A 226 7.79 1.96 18.32
CA PHE A 226 6.73 0.96 18.44
C PHE A 226 6.21 0.76 19.86
N SER A 227 7.04 0.96 20.88
CA SER A 227 6.73 0.65 22.28
C SER A 227 6.82 1.88 23.17
N ALA A 228 5.68 2.28 23.75
CA ALA A 228 5.61 3.34 24.74
C ALA A 228 6.48 3.03 25.98
N GLU A 229 6.60 1.75 26.37
CA GLU A 229 7.46 1.33 27.46
C GLU A 229 8.95 1.54 27.14
N ALA A 230 9.38 1.20 25.91
CA ALA A 230 10.76 1.45 25.47
C ALA A 230 11.08 2.96 25.45
N ALA A 231 10.15 3.77 24.93
CA ALA A 231 10.28 5.23 24.94
C ALA A 231 10.43 5.78 26.37
N ARG A 232 9.61 5.30 27.31
CA ARG A 232 9.65 5.67 28.71
C ARG A 232 10.99 5.31 29.37
N ILE A 233 11.49 4.10 29.14
CA ILE A 233 12.78 3.64 29.69
C ILE A 233 13.92 4.50 29.15
N LYS A 234 13.90 4.84 27.86
CA LYS A 234 14.90 5.71 27.22
C LYS A 234 14.69 7.20 27.49
N ARG A 235 13.65 7.56 28.25
CA ARG A 235 13.28 8.95 28.60
C ARG A 235 13.08 9.84 27.39
N ILE A 236 12.44 9.29 26.35
CA ILE A 236 12.10 10.02 25.12
C ILE A 236 10.73 10.70 25.34
N GLU A 237 10.74 12.03 25.38
CA GLU A 237 9.51 12.84 25.37
C GLU A 237 9.05 13.06 23.94
N SER A 238 7.88 12.50 23.56
CA SER A 238 7.41 12.47 22.20
C SER A 238 5.89 12.24 22.15
N GLN A 239 5.24 12.81 21.16
CA GLN A 239 3.84 12.55 20.84
C GLN A 239 3.68 11.33 19.92
N VAL A 240 4.75 10.85 19.32
CA VAL A 240 4.78 9.78 18.30
C VAL A 240 5.33 8.47 18.87
N ALA A 241 6.36 8.53 19.71
CA ALA A 241 7.01 7.35 20.24
C ALA A 241 6.03 6.42 20.98
N GLY A 242 5.98 5.16 20.56
CA GLY A 242 5.05 4.14 21.08
C GLY A 242 3.60 4.29 20.62
N ASP A 243 3.29 5.30 19.80
CA ASP A 243 1.95 5.58 19.28
C ASP A 243 1.98 6.07 17.80
N ALA A 244 2.93 5.57 17.01
CA ALA A 244 3.04 5.93 15.61
C ALA A 244 1.87 5.35 14.76
N ASP A 245 1.39 6.14 13.79
CA ASP A 245 0.49 5.68 12.72
C ASP A 245 1.28 5.28 11.48
N LEU A 246 2.47 5.86 11.28
CA LEU A 246 3.37 5.61 10.17
C LEU A 246 4.82 5.49 10.67
N LEU A 247 5.52 4.47 10.22
CA LEU A 247 6.97 4.37 10.30
C LEU A 247 7.58 4.59 8.91
N VAL A 248 8.43 5.61 8.79
CA VAL A 248 9.19 5.90 7.58
C VAL A 248 10.51 5.17 7.64
N MET A 249 10.72 4.26 6.68
CA MET A 249 11.88 3.38 6.68
C MET A 249 13.10 4.04 6.03
N PRO A 250 14.31 3.75 6.50
CA PRO A 250 15.53 4.35 5.96
C PRO A 250 15.81 3.93 4.51
N ASP A 251 15.55 2.66 4.18
CA ASP A 251 15.77 2.06 2.88
C ASP A 251 14.88 0.81 2.66
N LEU A 252 14.94 0.26 1.45
CA LEU A 252 14.14 -0.90 1.06
C LEU A 252 14.46 -2.15 1.89
N ASN A 253 15.71 -2.39 2.24
CA ASN A 253 16.09 -3.61 2.97
C ASN A 253 15.46 -3.59 4.37
N ALA A 254 15.62 -2.48 5.10
CA ALA A 254 15.02 -2.31 6.41
C ALA A 254 13.48 -2.42 6.33
N GLY A 255 12.84 -1.74 5.39
CA GLY A 255 11.40 -1.77 5.20
C GLY A 255 10.88 -3.15 4.83
N ASN A 256 11.51 -3.84 3.89
CA ASN A 256 11.07 -5.15 3.43
C ASN A 256 11.29 -6.26 4.48
N MET A 257 12.39 -6.21 5.22
CA MET A 257 12.63 -7.15 6.33
C MET A 257 11.63 -6.93 7.46
N LEU A 258 11.35 -5.69 7.85
CA LEU A 258 10.40 -5.39 8.90
C LEU A 258 8.96 -5.78 8.50
N TYR A 259 8.55 -5.47 7.27
CA TYR A 259 7.27 -5.92 6.71
C TYR A 259 7.09 -7.43 6.85
N LYS A 260 8.08 -8.21 6.39
CA LYS A 260 8.03 -9.67 6.48
C LYS A 260 8.06 -10.17 7.92
N SER A 261 8.83 -9.52 8.80
CA SER A 261 8.85 -9.85 10.21
C SER A 261 7.49 -9.63 10.87
N PHE A 262 6.77 -8.59 10.52
CA PHE A 262 5.41 -8.35 11.03
C PHE A 262 4.43 -9.44 10.62
N VAL A 263 4.53 -9.94 9.38
CA VAL A 263 3.64 -10.99 8.86
C VAL A 263 4.05 -12.37 9.40
N TYR A 264 5.31 -12.76 9.20
CA TYR A 264 5.73 -14.15 9.45
C TYR A 264 6.08 -14.45 10.91
N VAL A 265 6.47 -13.43 11.67
CA VAL A 265 6.88 -13.57 13.08
C VAL A 265 5.87 -12.88 14.01
N GLY A 266 5.40 -11.71 13.65
CA GLY A 266 4.51 -10.89 14.47
C GLY A 266 3.04 -11.33 14.43
N GLY A 267 2.67 -12.27 13.55
CA GLY A 267 1.29 -12.75 13.40
C GLY A 267 0.33 -11.67 12.89
N GLY A 268 0.84 -10.66 12.21
CA GLY A 268 0.05 -9.61 11.60
C GLY A 268 -0.38 -9.95 10.18
N ASP A 269 -1.40 -9.27 9.68
CA ASP A 269 -1.73 -9.22 8.26
C ASP A 269 -1.75 -7.77 7.78
N CYS A 270 -1.76 -7.52 6.48
CA CYS A 270 -1.60 -6.17 5.95
C CYS A 270 -2.43 -5.90 4.69
N ALA A 271 -2.62 -4.61 4.43
CA ALA A 271 -3.07 -4.06 3.15
C ALA A 271 -1.94 -3.24 2.53
N GLY A 272 -1.63 -3.49 1.25
CA GLY A 272 -0.54 -2.80 0.54
C GLY A 272 -1.02 -1.96 -0.64
N LEU A 273 -0.44 -0.77 -0.82
CA LEU A 273 -0.84 0.16 -1.88
C LEU A 273 0.34 0.94 -2.44
N VAL A 274 0.44 1.00 -3.76
CA VAL A 274 1.30 1.97 -4.46
C VAL A 274 0.64 3.34 -4.44
N LEU A 275 1.39 4.32 -4.05
CA LEU A 275 0.98 5.70 -3.84
C LEU A 275 1.73 6.65 -4.80
N GLY A 276 1.20 7.85 -5.00
CA GLY A 276 1.81 8.86 -5.88
C GLY A 276 1.49 8.67 -7.38
N ALA A 277 0.74 7.64 -7.74
CA ALA A 277 0.14 7.50 -9.07
C ALA A 277 -1.23 8.20 -9.13
N LYS A 278 -1.73 8.47 -10.34
CA LYS A 278 -3.04 9.11 -10.57
C LYS A 278 -4.21 8.28 -10.05
N VAL A 279 -4.04 6.96 -10.01
CA VAL A 279 -4.98 6.02 -9.39
C VAL A 279 -4.20 5.06 -8.49
N PRO A 280 -4.82 4.52 -7.43
CA PRO A 280 -4.23 3.49 -6.60
C PRO A 280 -3.83 2.25 -7.40
N VAL A 281 -2.68 1.64 -7.07
CA VAL A 281 -2.25 0.38 -7.66
C VAL A 281 -1.96 -0.63 -6.56
N VAL A 282 -2.67 -1.76 -6.59
CA VAL A 282 -2.52 -2.85 -5.64
C VAL A 282 -1.50 -3.85 -6.18
N LEU A 283 -0.39 -3.99 -5.46
CA LEU A 283 0.64 -4.99 -5.75
C LEU A 283 0.50 -6.13 -4.76
N THR A 284 -0.07 -7.25 -5.21
CA THR A 284 -0.18 -8.44 -4.38
C THR A 284 0.98 -9.39 -4.60
N SER A 285 1.46 -10.01 -3.52
CA SER A 285 2.36 -11.15 -3.57
C SER A 285 1.58 -12.46 -3.75
N ARG A 286 2.23 -13.50 -4.28
CA ARG A 286 1.66 -14.86 -4.30
C ARG A 286 1.42 -15.41 -2.89
N ALA A 287 2.22 -14.94 -1.93
CA ALA A 287 2.14 -15.35 -0.52
C ALA A 287 1.09 -14.58 0.29
N ASP A 288 0.45 -13.54 -0.26
CA ASP A 288 -0.53 -12.75 0.45
C ASP A 288 -1.81 -13.57 0.69
N SER A 289 -2.38 -13.41 1.88
CA SER A 289 -3.67 -13.98 2.24
C SER A 289 -4.80 -13.40 1.35
N GLN A 290 -5.90 -14.11 1.24
CA GLN A 290 -7.09 -13.59 0.55
C GLN A 290 -7.63 -12.34 1.26
N GLN A 291 -7.53 -12.30 2.60
CA GLN A 291 -7.90 -11.12 3.39
C GLN A 291 -7.00 -9.93 3.09
N ALA A 292 -5.68 -10.11 3.00
CA ALA A 292 -4.72 -9.05 2.64
C ALA A 292 -5.03 -8.46 1.25
N ARG A 293 -5.37 -9.31 0.27
CA ARG A 293 -5.74 -8.87 -1.08
C ARG A 293 -7.01 -8.02 -1.07
N LEU A 294 -8.04 -8.48 -0.37
CA LEU A 294 -9.30 -7.75 -0.22
C LEU A 294 -9.10 -6.44 0.55
N ALA A 295 -8.35 -6.47 1.65
CA ALA A 295 -8.04 -5.26 2.43
C ALA A 295 -7.21 -4.25 1.63
N SER A 296 -6.30 -4.71 0.74
CA SER A 296 -5.53 -3.82 -0.14
C SER A 296 -6.43 -3.10 -1.16
N VAL A 297 -7.41 -3.78 -1.73
CA VAL A 297 -8.42 -3.15 -2.60
C VAL A 297 -9.28 -2.17 -1.82
N ALA A 298 -9.71 -2.55 -0.61
CA ALA A 298 -10.46 -1.66 0.27
C ALA A 298 -9.67 -0.39 0.63
N LEU A 299 -8.37 -0.55 0.94
CA LEU A 299 -7.47 0.58 1.17
C LEU A 299 -7.39 1.48 -0.08
N GLY A 300 -7.31 0.91 -1.27
CA GLY A 300 -7.34 1.63 -2.55
C GLY A 300 -8.65 2.43 -2.73
N VAL A 301 -9.81 1.81 -2.48
CA VAL A 301 -11.12 2.49 -2.56
C VAL A 301 -11.20 3.66 -1.57
N LEU A 302 -10.76 3.47 -0.34
CA LEU A 302 -10.76 4.52 0.68
C LEU A 302 -9.76 5.63 0.39
N SER A 303 -8.65 5.31 -0.31
CA SER A 303 -7.60 6.26 -0.66
C SER A 303 -7.86 7.02 -1.98
N SER A 304 -8.81 6.58 -2.78
CA SER A 304 -9.24 7.30 -3.97
C SER A 304 -9.98 8.59 -3.58
N GLY A 305 -9.61 9.71 -4.17
CA GLY A 305 -10.18 11.04 -3.90
C GLY A 305 -11.54 11.20 -4.51
#